data_30ed892ca75436b33e20e45ac8a3449f
#
_entry.id   30ed892ca75436b33e20e45ac8a3449f
#
_cell.length_a   1.000
_cell.length_b   1.000
_cell.length_c   1.000
_cell.angle_alpha   90.00
_cell.angle_beta   90.00
_cell.angle_gamma   90.00
#
_symmetry.space_group_name_H-M   'P 1'
#
loop_
_entity.id
_entity.type
_entity.pdbx_description
1 polymer ?
#
loop_
_entity_poly.entity_id
_entity_poly.type
_entity_poly.pdbx_seq_one_letter_code
_entity_poly.pdbx_strand_id
1 'polypeptide(L)'
;EDIVSDYFKDTFADKEVSYKKKAGEYTENNPVYILYADDKKIANVTLTEKKKNAHKFTEWKLASIDFNVDSKTKNTEHSVKITAPKNSEVTINGVKVSSDYITGEADVSLCKHVGDYVTTPVDDVYNINGMFAKPEVKVTYNGKELDTEYVKDGYEAYYPSDDELLSSEKSHILTVAENYGKYMINRGSLSTLSSYMIGNAKEYMSDIPAIDVYLIGRTFTYDITDENVSNFRKYSDDCYSCDVDYNLNVKWSSGSTTYNISLTYVFVKQNDKWMLADFSIR
;
A
#
# COMPACT_ATOMS: atom_id res chain seq x y z
N GLU A 1 -21.79 1.08 -10.80
CA GLU A 1 -22.80 1.14 -11.89
C GLU A 1 -22.12 1.29 -13.26
N ASP A 2 -21.07 2.07 -13.41
CA ASP A 2 -20.45 2.36 -14.72
C ASP A 2 -19.68 1.18 -15.31
N ILE A 3 -18.96 0.38 -14.50
CA ILE A 3 -18.22 -0.81 -14.96
C ILE A 3 -19.16 -1.88 -15.50
N VAL A 4 -20.29 -2.06 -14.83
CA VAL A 4 -21.37 -2.96 -15.28
C VAL A 4 -21.97 -2.41 -16.58
N SER A 5 -22.14 -1.09 -16.68
CA SER A 5 -22.66 -0.40 -17.87
C SER A 5 -21.75 -0.58 -19.08
N ASP A 6 -20.44 -0.43 -18.94
CA ASP A 6 -19.50 -0.55 -20.06
C ASP A 6 -19.31 -2.00 -20.52
N TYR A 7 -19.23 -2.96 -19.60
CA TYR A 7 -19.28 -4.38 -19.97
C TYR A 7 -20.55 -4.72 -20.78
N PHE A 8 -21.69 -4.15 -20.38
CA PHE A 8 -22.93 -4.39 -21.10
C PHE A 8 -23.00 -3.65 -22.42
N LYS A 9 -22.48 -2.44 -22.51
CA LYS A 9 -22.39 -1.73 -23.80
C LYS A 9 -21.60 -2.58 -24.81
N ASP A 10 -20.45 -3.12 -24.42
CA ASP A 10 -19.62 -3.95 -25.30
C ASP A 10 -20.25 -5.33 -25.58
N THR A 11 -20.91 -5.93 -24.56
CA THR A 11 -21.55 -7.24 -24.71
C THR A 11 -22.81 -7.17 -25.55
N PHE A 12 -23.51 -6.03 -25.56
CA PHE A 12 -24.77 -5.82 -26.28
C PHE A 12 -24.64 -4.91 -27.51
N ALA A 13 -23.45 -4.33 -27.74
CA ALA A 13 -23.20 -3.60 -28.98
C ALA A 13 -23.58 -4.49 -30.17
N ASP A 14 -24.43 -3.96 -31.06
CA ASP A 14 -24.90 -4.65 -32.28
C ASP A 14 -25.71 -5.94 -32.08
N LYS A 15 -26.23 -6.22 -30.87
CA LYS A 15 -27.09 -7.38 -30.63
C LYS A 15 -28.55 -7.00 -30.37
N GLU A 16 -29.45 -7.85 -30.87
CA GLU A 16 -30.88 -7.72 -30.56
C GLU A 16 -31.14 -8.17 -29.12
N VAL A 17 -31.56 -7.22 -28.24
CA VAL A 17 -31.93 -7.50 -26.85
C VAL A 17 -33.43 -7.79 -26.75
N SER A 18 -33.77 -8.94 -26.17
CA SER A 18 -35.14 -9.33 -25.94
C SER A 18 -35.34 -9.87 -24.51
N TYR A 19 -36.60 -9.99 -24.08
CA TYR A 19 -36.91 -10.55 -22.77
C TYR A 19 -38.12 -11.47 -22.80
N LYS A 20 -38.15 -12.44 -21.88
CA LYS A 20 -39.31 -13.35 -21.68
C LYS A 20 -39.60 -13.49 -20.20
N LYS A 21 -40.88 -13.69 -19.85
CA LYS A 21 -41.28 -14.05 -18.49
C LYS A 21 -40.65 -15.39 -18.12
N LYS A 22 -40.01 -15.48 -16.92
CA LYS A 22 -39.40 -16.73 -16.47
C LYS A 22 -40.47 -17.71 -16.03
N ALA A 23 -40.66 -18.79 -16.77
CA ALA A 23 -41.64 -19.80 -16.46
C ALA A 23 -41.41 -20.39 -15.07
N GLY A 24 -42.50 -20.51 -14.28
CA GLY A 24 -42.46 -21.05 -12.92
C GLY A 24 -42.02 -20.08 -11.83
N GLU A 25 -41.40 -18.94 -12.18
CA GLU A 25 -40.94 -17.92 -11.21
C GLU A 25 -41.60 -16.56 -11.38
N TYR A 26 -42.15 -16.27 -12.56
CA TYR A 26 -42.86 -15.02 -12.83
C TYR A 26 -44.23 -15.01 -12.13
N THR A 27 -44.49 -13.98 -11.32
CA THR A 27 -45.83 -13.62 -10.83
C THR A 27 -46.08 -12.14 -11.06
N GLU A 28 -47.35 -11.70 -11.04
CA GLU A 28 -47.68 -10.29 -11.17
C GLU A 28 -47.17 -9.42 -10.03
N ASN A 29 -46.95 -9.98 -8.85
CA ASN A 29 -46.43 -9.29 -7.68
C ASN A 29 -44.93 -9.43 -7.53
N ASN A 30 -44.31 -10.37 -8.23
CA ASN A 30 -42.88 -10.60 -8.25
C ASN A 30 -42.44 -10.96 -9.67
N PRO A 31 -42.31 -9.97 -10.58
CA PRO A 31 -41.96 -10.21 -11.96
C PRO A 31 -40.51 -10.65 -12.09
N VAL A 32 -40.32 -11.83 -12.67
CA VAL A 32 -38.98 -12.35 -13.03
C VAL A 32 -38.93 -12.54 -14.52
N TYR A 33 -37.92 -11.91 -15.14
CA TYR A 33 -37.69 -11.96 -16.58
C TYR A 33 -36.34 -12.61 -16.89
N ILE A 34 -36.29 -13.27 -18.04
CA ILE A 34 -35.03 -13.72 -18.65
C ILE A 34 -34.69 -12.73 -19.75
N LEU A 35 -33.48 -12.18 -19.71
CA LEU A 35 -32.92 -11.36 -20.78
C LEU A 35 -32.13 -12.22 -21.76
N TYR A 36 -32.26 -11.87 -23.04
CA TYR A 36 -31.55 -12.50 -24.15
C TYR A 36 -30.82 -11.45 -24.98
N ALA A 37 -29.66 -11.83 -25.53
CA ALA A 37 -28.97 -11.12 -26.60
C ALA A 37 -28.76 -12.11 -27.75
N ASP A 38 -29.28 -11.83 -28.93
CA ASP A 38 -29.29 -12.74 -30.09
C ASP A 38 -29.70 -14.17 -29.70
N ASP A 39 -30.86 -14.34 -29.09
CA ASP A 39 -31.40 -15.61 -28.58
C ASP A 39 -30.56 -16.31 -27.48
N LYS A 40 -29.40 -15.77 -27.10
CA LYS A 40 -28.61 -16.29 -25.99
C LYS A 40 -29.11 -15.71 -24.66
N LYS A 41 -29.46 -16.57 -23.72
CA LYS A 41 -29.82 -16.15 -22.36
C LYS A 41 -28.63 -15.52 -21.65
N ILE A 42 -28.80 -14.28 -21.14
CA ILE A 42 -27.75 -13.50 -20.52
C ILE A 42 -27.95 -13.22 -19.05
N ALA A 43 -29.20 -13.05 -18.61
CA ALA A 43 -29.50 -12.79 -17.21
C ALA A 43 -30.94 -13.18 -16.82
N ASN A 44 -31.16 -13.36 -15.52
CA ASN A 44 -32.49 -13.26 -14.91
C ASN A 44 -32.59 -11.90 -14.22
N VAL A 45 -33.72 -11.22 -14.39
CA VAL A 45 -34.00 -9.93 -13.76
C VAL A 45 -35.23 -10.08 -12.88
N THR A 46 -35.08 -9.76 -11.61
CA THR A 46 -36.18 -9.71 -10.65
C THR A 46 -36.54 -8.26 -10.38
N LEU A 47 -37.81 -7.94 -10.48
CA LEU A 47 -38.36 -6.62 -10.18
C LEU A 47 -39.15 -6.69 -8.87
N THR A 48 -39.18 -5.58 -8.12
CA THR A 48 -40.03 -5.41 -6.95
C THR A 48 -40.80 -4.11 -7.06
N GLU A 49 -42.00 -4.10 -6.45
CA GLU A 49 -42.86 -2.91 -6.43
C GLU A 49 -42.15 -1.78 -5.69
N LYS A 50 -42.07 -0.59 -6.31
CA LYS A 50 -41.59 0.64 -5.69
C LYS A 50 -42.77 1.43 -5.07
N LYS A 51 -43.78 1.70 -5.87
CA LYS A 51 -45.02 2.42 -5.51
C LYS A 51 -46.06 2.27 -6.61
N LYS A 52 -47.29 2.70 -6.36
CA LYS A 52 -48.27 2.92 -7.41
C LYS A 52 -48.29 4.39 -7.79
N ASN A 53 -48.31 4.67 -9.10
CA ASN A 53 -48.45 6.03 -9.59
C ASN A 53 -49.86 6.59 -9.43
N ALA A 54 -50.10 7.84 -9.79
CA ALA A 54 -51.39 8.52 -9.68
C ALA A 54 -52.55 7.81 -10.44
N HIS A 55 -52.22 6.99 -11.45
CA HIS A 55 -53.19 6.18 -12.20
C HIS A 55 -53.30 4.74 -11.71
N LYS A 56 -52.76 4.44 -10.53
CA LYS A 56 -52.78 3.10 -9.88
C LYS A 56 -51.92 2.04 -10.63
N PHE A 57 -51.07 2.42 -11.58
CA PHE A 57 -50.09 1.50 -12.16
C PHE A 57 -48.92 1.32 -11.24
N THR A 58 -48.46 0.07 -11.12
CA THR A 58 -47.27 -0.26 -10.32
C THR A 58 -45.99 0.25 -11.01
N GLU A 59 -45.23 1.06 -10.29
CA GLU A 59 -43.84 1.39 -10.67
C GLU A 59 -42.93 0.30 -10.12
N TRP A 60 -42.14 -0.28 -10.97
CA TRP A 60 -41.20 -1.33 -10.64
C TRP A 60 -39.80 -0.78 -10.42
N LYS A 61 -39.04 -1.35 -9.52
CA LYS A 61 -37.62 -1.14 -9.39
C LYS A 61 -36.89 -2.48 -9.53
N LEU A 62 -35.64 -2.43 -9.98
CA LEU A 62 -34.78 -3.57 -10.02
C LEU A 62 -34.52 -4.07 -8.59
N ALA A 63 -34.77 -5.36 -8.34
CA ALA A 63 -34.46 -6.04 -7.08
C ALA A 63 -33.13 -6.79 -7.20
N SER A 64 -32.95 -7.57 -8.28
CA SER A 64 -31.70 -8.29 -8.57
C SER A 64 -31.52 -8.53 -10.07
N ILE A 65 -30.27 -8.67 -10.49
CA ILE A 65 -29.90 -9.24 -11.79
C ILE A 65 -28.95 -10.39 -11.53
N ASP A 66 -29.34 -11.59 -11.95
CA ASP A 66 -28.51 -12.79 -11.90
C ASP A 66 -28.00 -13.09 -13.31
N PHE A 67 -26.72 -12.81 -13.55
CA PHE A 67 -26.12 -13.04 -14.87
C PHE A 67 -25.85 -14.51 -15.13
N ASN A 68 -26.23 -14.96 -16.31
CA ASN A 68 -25.87 -16.27 -16.82
C ASN A 68 -24.50 -16.17 -17.51
N VAL A 69 -23.47 -16.06 -16.69
CA VAL A 69 -22.06 -15.99 -17.16
C VAL A 69 -21.68 -17.40 -17.61
N ASP A 70 -21.36 -17.59 -18.88
CA ASP A 70 -20.87 -18.89 -19.35
C ASP A 70 -19.49 -19.20 -18.75
N SER A 71 -19.07 -20.48 -18.81
CA SER A 71 -17.81 -20.92 -18.23
C SER A 71 -16.56 -20.23 -18.82
N LYS A 72 -16.67 -19.62 -20.01
CA LYS A 72 -15.59 -18.81 -20.59
C LYS A 72 -15.49 -17.44 -19.95
N THR A 73 -16.62 -16.85 -19.57
CA THR A 73 -16.66 -15.55 -18.87
C THR A 73 -16.28 -15.70 -17.39
N LYS A 74 -16.54 -16.86 -16.77
CA LYS A 74 -16.03 -17.17 -15.41
C LYS A 74 -14.50 -17.17 -15.33
N ASN A 75 -13.80 -17.48 -16.42
CA ASN A 75 -12.34 -17.43 -16.50
C ASN A 75 -11.79 -15.99 -16.68
N THR A 76 -12.63 -14.97 -16.76
CA THR A 76 -12.24 -13.56 -16.83
C THR A 76 -12.61 -12.78 -15.57
N GLU A 77 -13.08 -13.45 -14.52
CA GLU A 77 -13.28 -12.79 -13.23
C GLU A 77 -11.93 -12.39 -12.64
N HIS A 78 -11.78 -11.12 -12.40
CA HIS A 78 -10.61 -10.57 -11.73
C HIS A 78 -10.89 -10.48 -10.23
N SER A 79 -9.86 -10.75 -9.44
CA SER A 79 -9.83 -10.46 -8.02
C SER A 79 -8.64 -9.56 -7.72
N VAL A 80 -8.74 -8.76 -6.69
CA VAL A 80 -7.65 -7.90 -6.24
C VAL A 80 -7.63 -7.82 -4.72
N LYS A 81 -6.42 -7.95 -4.19
CA LYS A 81 -6.11 -7.60 -2.81
C LYS A 81 -5.46 -6.22 -2.82
N ILE A 82 -5.86 -5.35 -1.90
CA ILE A 82 -5.27 -4.01 -1.75
C ILE A 82 -4.93 -3.83 -0.28
N THR A 83 -3.69 -3.40 -0.01
CA THR A 83 -3.23 -3.00 1.31
C THR A 83 -2.96 -1.50 1.25
N ALA A 84 -3.60 -0.73 2.10
CA ALA A 84 -3.52 0.73 2.09
C ALA A 84 -3.56 1.30 3.50
N PRO A 85 -2.93 2.46 3.76
CA PRO A 85 -3.01 3.15 5.04
C PRO A 85 -4.45 3.21 5.56
N LYS A 86 -4.65 2.91 6.83
CA LYS A 86 -5.98 2.90 7.45
C LYS A 86 -6.71 4.22 7.21
N ASN A 87 -8.00 4.12 6.89
CA ASN A 87 -8.85 5.25 6.50
C ASN A 87 -8.53 5.87 5.13
N SER A 88 -7.78 5.19 4.27
CA SER A 88 -7.64 5.61 2.88
C SER A 88 -8.95 5.50 2.10
N GLU A 89 -9.12 6.35 1.11
CA GLU A 89 -10.14 6.18 0.09
C GLU A 89 -9.57 5.36 -1.07
N VAL A 90 -10.15 4.18 -1.30
CA VAL A 90 -9.76 3.29 -2.41
C VAL A 90 -10.78 3.41 -3.52
N THR A 91 -10.31 3.55 -4.76
CA THR A 91 -11.13 3.46 -5.96
C THR A 91 -10.60 2.38 -6.90
N ILE A 92 -11.51 1.66 -7.56
CA ILE A 92 -11.17 0.70 -8.60
C ILE A 92 -11.94 1.06 -9.85
N ASN A 93 -11.23 1.28 -10.96
CA ASN A 93 -11.82 1.70 -12.23
C ASN A 93 -12.73 2.95 -12.06
N GLY A 94 -12.32 3.89 -11.21
CA GLY A 94 -13.06 5.11 -10.90
C GLY A 94 -14.23 4.96 -9.92
N VAL A 95 -14.52 3.74 -9.44
CA VAL A 95 -15.60 3.48 -8.48
C VAL A 95 -15.03 3.38 -7.07
N LYS A 96 -15.59 4.13 -6.13
CA LYS A 96 -15.20 4.09 -4.72
C LYS A 96 -15.56 2.74 -4.10
N VAL A 97 -14.58 2.11 -3.46
CA VAL A 97 -14.73 0.84 -2.74
C VAL A 97 -15.37 1.09 -1.37
N SER A 98 -16.41 0.31 -1.04
CA SER A 98 -17.03 0.34 0.29
C SER A 98 -16.09 -0.26 1.34
N SER A 99 -16.18 0.24 2.58
CA SER A 99 -15.52 -0.36 3.75
C SER A 99 -15.96 -1.81 4.02
N ASP A 100 -17.10 -2.25 3.47
CA ASP A 100 -17.57 -3.65 3.59
C ASP A 100 -16.59 -4.66 2.93
N TYR A 101 -15.70 -4.19 2.07
CA TYR A 101 -14.66 -5.00 1.44
C TYR A 101 -13.36 -5.06 2.26
N ILE A 102 -13.28 -4.36 3.40
CA ILE A 102 -12.16 -4.50 4.34
C ILE A 102 -12.31 -5.85 5.05
N THR A 103 -11.32 -6.72 4.87
CA THR A 103 -11.32 -8.08 5.42
C THR A 103 -10.42 -8.24 6.64
N GLY A 104 -9.64 -7.21 6.95
CA GLY A 104 -8.73 -7.19 8.10
C GLY A 104 -7.82 -5.98 8.09
N GLU A 105 -6.92 -5.97 9.05
CA GLU A 105 -5.85 -4.99 9.18
C GLU A 105 -4.49 -5.70 9.06
N ALA A 106 -3.48 -4.98 8.61
CA ALA A 106 -2.09 -5.43 8.56
C ALA A 106 -1.19 -4.42 9.25
N ASP A 107 -0.27 -4.89 10.06
CA ASP A 107 0.76 -4.04 10.63
C ASP A 107 1.73 -3.56 9.55
N VAL A 108 2.13 -2.30 9.62
CA VAL A 108 3.21 -1.76 8.78
C VAL A 108 4.52 -2.41 9.24
N SER A 109 5.06 -3.29 8.40
CA SER A 109 6.19 -4.17 8.75
C SER A 109 7.44 -3.43 9.25
N LEU A 110 7.69 -2.23 8.72
CA LEU A 110 8.80 -1.37 9.17
C LEU A 110 8.59 -0.83 10.59
N CYS A 111 7.33 -0.73 11.05
CA CYS A 111 6.99 -0.15 12.36
C CYS A 111 6.77 -1.19 13.46
N LYS A 112 7.12 -2.45 13.24
CA LYS A 112 6.86 -3.55 14.20
C LYS A 112 7.55 -3.38 15.57
N HIS A 113 8.64 -2.63 15.66
CA HIS A 113 9.44 -2.45 16.88
C HIS A 113 9.29 -1.06 17.51
N VAL A 114 8.32 -0.25 17.06
CA VAL A 114 8.16 1.11 17.61
C VAL A 114 6.95 1.29 18.53
N GLY A 115 6.19 0.22 18.81
CA GLY A 115 4.94 0.27 19.57
C GLY A 115 5.08 0.78 21.01
N ASP A 116 6.27 0.69 21.61
CA ASP A 116 6.54 1.24 22.94
C ASP A 116 6.67 2.77 22.94
N TYR A 117 6.81 3.39 21.78
CA TYR A 117 7.10 4.82 21.64
C TYR A 117 5.97 5.58 20.94
N VAL A 118 5.30 4.94 19.99
CA VAL A 118 4.22 5.54 19.18
C VAL A 118 3.12 4.52 18.92
N THR A 119 1.92 4.98 18.62
CA THR A 119 0.88 4.09 18.11
C THR A 119 1.34 3.51 16.78
N THR A 120 1.48 2.18 16.72
CA THR A 120 1.90 1.49 15.50
C THR A 120 0.91 1.76 14.35
N PRO A 121 1.36 2.24 13.20
CA PRO A 121 0.51 2.43 12.05
C PRO A 121 0.04 1.08 11.51
N VAL A 122 -1.20 1.06 11.04
CA VAL A 122 -1.83 -0.12 10.45
C VAL A 122 -2.42 0.20 9.10
N ASP A 123 -2.48 -0.79 8.24
CA ASP A 123 -3.09 -0.73 6.92
C ASP A 123 -4.41 -1.49 6.91
N ASP A 124 -5.40 -0.99 6.19
CA ASP A 124 -6.61 -1.73 5.86
C ASP A 124 -6.33 -2.69 4.70
N VAL A 125 -6.84 -3.93 4.82
CA VAL A 125 -6.71 -4.96 3.78
C VAL A 125 -8.06 -5.18 3.13
N TYR A 126 -8.14 -4.88 1.83
CA TYR A 126 -9.32 -5.10 1.00
C TYR A 126 -9.16 -6.37 0.18
N ASN A 127 -10.25 -7.14 0.03
CA ASN A 127 -10.33 -8.24 -0.92
C ASN A 127 -11.61 -8.08 -1.77
N ILE A 128 -11.43 -7.82 -3.04
CA ILE A 128 -12.51 -7.62 -4.00
C ILE A 128 -12.45 -8.72 -5.06
N ASN A 129 -13.57 -9.41 -5.26
CA ASN A 129 -13.69 -10.51 -6.20
C ASN A 129 -14.84 -10.24 -7.18
N GLY A 130 -14.87 -10.99 -8.27
CA GLY A 130 -15.97 -10.96 -9.23
C GLY A 130 -15.98 -9.75 -10.13
N MET A 131 -14.83 -9.12 -10.37
CA MET A 131 -14.71 -8.00 -11.30
C MET A 131 -14.59 -8.53 -12.74
N PHE A 132 -15.33 -7.90 -13.66
CA PHE A 132 -15.32 -8.25 -15.09
C PHE A 132 -14.23 -7.52 -15.89
N ALA A 133 -13.63 -6.49 -15.32
CA ALA A 133 -12.54 -5.74 -15.92
C ALA A 133 -11.27 -5.84 -15.06
N LYS A 134 -10.10 -5.73 -15.71
CA LYS A 134 -8.83 -5.63 -14.99
C LYS A 134 -8.87 -4.42 -14.05
N PRO A 135 -8.52 -4.58 -12.77
CA PRO A 135 -8.57 -3.47 -11.82
C PRO A 135 -7.51 -2.41 -12.12
N GLU A 136 -7.93 -1.17 -12.20
CA GLU A 136 -7.10 0.03 -12.08
C GLU A 136 -7.33 0.60 -10.69
N VAL A 137 -6.33 0.45 -9.82
CA VAL A 137 -6.44 0.81 -8.41
C VAL A 137 -5.85 2.19 -8.20
N LYS A 138 -6.58 3.06 -7.49
CA LYS A 138 -6.08 4.33 -6.96
C LYS A 138 -6.42 4.44 -5.49
N VAL A 139 -5.48 4.93 -4.72
CA VAL A 139 -5.62 5.11 -3.27
C VAL A 139 -5.35 6.57 -2.93
N THR A 140 -6.23 7.17 -2.15
CA THR A 140 -6.07 8.55 -1.66
C THR A 140 -6.07 8.54 -0.13
N TYR A 141 -5.08 9.18 0.46
CA TYR A 141 -4.94 9.31 1.91
C TYR A 141 -4.76 10.78 2.29
N ASN A 142 -5.59 11.29 3.19
CA ASN A 142 -5.60 12.70 3.60
C ASN A 142 -5.63 13.68 2.40
N GLY A 143 -6.38 13.33 1.34
CA GLY A 143 -6.53 14.15 0.13
C GLY A 143 -5.36 14.10 -0.85
N LYS A 144 -4.33 13.28 -0.60
CA LYS A 144 -3.22 13.03 -1.54
C LYS A 144 -3.37 11.65 -2.16
N GLU A 145 -3.20 11.55 -3.49
CA GLU A 145 -3.07 10.26 -4.18
C GLU A 145 -1.74 9.63 -3.78
N LEU A 146 -1.78 8.35 -3.41
CA LEU A 146 -0.62 7.60 -2.96
C LEU A 146 0.03 6.84 -4.11
N ASP A 147 1.34 6.69 -4.02
CA ASP A 147 2.06 5.72 -4.85
C ASP A 147 1.55 4.31 -4.54
N THR A 148 1.20 3.58 -5.59
CA THR A 148 0.62 2.25 -5.49
C THR A 148 1.38 1.30 -6.39
N GLU A 149 1.87 0.20 -5.82
CA GLU A 149 2.66 -0.80 -6.52
C GLU A 149 1.95 -2.16 -6.50
N TYR A 150 2.05 -2.91 -7.61
CA TYR A 150 1.56 -4.29 -7.65
C TYR A 150 2.67 -5.24 -7.15
N VAL A 151 2.46 -5.79 -5.95
CA VAL A 151 3.44 -6.65 -5.27
C VAL A 151 2.82 -8.03 -5.06
N LYS A 152 3.48 -9.07 -5.55
CA LYS A 152 3.00 -10.46 -5.48
C LYS A 152 1.58 -10.60 -6.06
N ASP A 153 0.56 -10.71 -5.21
CA ASP A 153 -0.81 -10.99 -5.59
C ASP A 153 -1.77 -9.81 -5.33
N GLY A 154 -1.24 -8.59 -5.11
CA GLY A 154 -2.06 -7.44 -4.75
C GLY A 154 -1.38 -6.10 -4.95
N TYR A 155 -2.10 -5.04 -4.66
CA TYR A 155 -1.58 -3.68 -4.65
C TYR A 155 -1.24 -3.27 -3.22
N GLU A 156 -0.09 -2.62 -3.07
CA GLU A 156 0.31 -1.93 -1.84
C GLU A 156 0.37 -0.44 -2.10
N ALA A 157 -0.34 0.35 -1.30
CA ALA A 157 -0.27 1.80 -1.31
C ALA A 157 0.63 2.26 -0.16
N TYR A 158 1.57 3.14 -0.48
CA TYR A 158 2.57 3.58 0.48
C TYR A 158 2.18 4.90 1.14
N TYR A 159 2.48 5.04 2.43
CA TYR A 159 2.32 6.30 3.15
C TYR A 159 3.04 7.45 2.42
N PRO A 160 2.45 8.64 2.38
CA PRO A 160 3.01 9.75 1.62
C PRO A 160 4.29 10.30 2.23
N SER A 161 5.13 10.89 1.39
CA SER A 161 6.21 11.76 1.84
C SER A 161 5.65 13.06 2.41
N ASP A 162 6.37 13.59 3.41
CA ASP A 162 6.22 14.95 3.91
C ASP A 162 7.53 15.70 3.57
N ASP A 163 7.51 16.50 2.52
CA ASP A 163 8.71 17.14 1.97
C ASP A 163 9.26 18.22 2.91
N GLU A 164 8.41 18.87 3.72
CA GLU A 164 8.84 19.85 4.71
C GLU A 164 9.59 19.13 5.85
N LEU A 165 9.03 18.03 6.36
CA LEU A 165 9.68 17.23 7.39
C LEU A 165 10.98 16.60 6.87
N LEU A 166 10.98 16.03 5.67
CA LEU A 166 12.19 15.52 5.03
C LEU A 166 13.28 16.60 4.93
N SER A 167 12.91 17.79 4.48
CA SER A 167 13.85 18.91 4.33
C SER A 167 14.44 19.33 5.68
N SER A 168 13.64 19.35 6.76
CA SER A 168 14.10 19.70 8.09
C SER A 168 15.00 18.62 8.73
N GLU A 169 14.67 17.33 8.50
CA GLU A 169 15.34 16.21 9.15
C GLU A 169 16.50 15.61 8.34
N LYS A 170 16.66 15.97 7.07
CA LYS A 170 17.70 15.39 6.20
C LYS A 170 19.08 15.46 6.82
N SER A 171 19.47 16.59 7.41
CA SER A 171 20.78 16.75 8.06
C SER A 171 20.93 15.85 9.28
N HIS A 172 19.85 15.67 10.07
CA HIS A 172 19.83 14.76 11.21
C HIS A 172 19.98 13.30 10.77
N ILE A 173 19.20 12.89 9.75
CA ILE A 173 19.25 11.54 9.18
C ILE A 173 20.68 11.20 8.72
N LEU A 174 21.30 12.09 7.94
CA LEU A 174 22.67 11.91 7.43
C LEU A 174 23.68 11.90 8.58
N THR A 175 23.50 12.71 9.63
CA THR A 175 24.35 12.69 10.82
C THR A 175 24.32 11.33 11.53
N VAL A 176 23.14 10.70 11.63
CA VAL A 176 23.01 9.34 12.19
C VAL A 176 23.74 8.33 11.30
N ALA A 177 23.56 8.41 9.98
CA ALA A 177 24.20 7.53 9.01
C ALA A 177 25.75 7.66 9.03
N GLU A 178 26.27 8.89 9.06
CA GLU A 178 27.69 9.13 9.23
C GLU A 178 28.25 8.51 10.52
N ASN A 179 27.57 8.68 11.67
CA ASN A 179 28.01 8.12 12.93
C ASN A 179 27.98 6.59 12.93
N TYR A 180 26.99 5.97 12.24
CA TYR A 180 26.99 4.54 11.99
C TYR A 180 28.22 4.10 11.18
N GLY A 181 28.51 4.75 10.05
CA GLY A 181 29.67 4.46 9.21
C GLY A 181 31.00 4.65 9.98
N LYS A 182 31.13 5.75 10.73
CA LYS A 182 32.31 6.02 11.59
C LYS A 182 32.50 4.94 12.67
N TYR A 183 31.41 4.49 13.28
CA TYR A 183 31.45 3.42 14.26
C TYR A 183 31.95 2.11 13.63
N MET A 184 31.40 1.72 12.48
CA MET A 184 31.75 0.47 11.78
C MET A 184 33.25 0.37 11.41
N ILE A 185 33.90 1.48 11.13
CA ILE A 185 35.34 1.53 10.83
C ILE A 185 36.23 1.93 12.03
N ASN A 186 35.68 1.88 13.25
CA ASN A 186 36.37 2.25 14.49
C ASN A 186 36.93 3.71 14.48
N ARG A 187 36.18 4.65 13.90
CA ARG A 187 36.42 6.09 13.91
C ARG A 187 35.34 6.88 14.65
N GLY A 188 34.36 6.21 15.18
CA GLY A 188 33.30 6.71 16.05
C GLY A 188 33.14 5.85 17.29
N SER A 189 32.44 6.34 18.31
CA SER A 189 32.12 5.57 19.51
C SER A 189 30.69 5.09 19.53
N LEU A 190 30.45 3.92 20.13
CA LEU A 190 29.10 3.42 20.36
C LEU A 190 28.29 4.43 21.21
N SER A 191 28.91 5.10 22.15
CA SER A 191 28.25 6.12 22.99
C SER A 191 27.69 7.28 22.15
N THR A 192 28.47 7.75 21.18
CA THR A 192 28.03 8.81 20.26
C THR A 192 26.89 8.33 19.38
N LEU A 193 27.00 7.15 18.77
CA LEU A 193 25.96 6.57 17.91
C LEU A 193 24.67 6.31 18.71
N SER A 194 24.78 5.69 19.88
CA SER A 194 23.64 5.36 20.75
C SER A 194 22.91 6.59 21.30
N SER A 195 23.53 7.79 21.27
CA SER A 195 22.83 9.02 21.66
C SER A 195 21.73 9.45 20.67
N TYR A 196 21.74 8.91 19.47
CA TYR A 196 20.70 9.09 18.45
C TYR A 196 19.70 7.94 18.40
N MET A 197 19.87 6.88 19.21
CA MET A 197 19.13 5.64 19.13
C MET A 197 18.34 5.34 20.39
N ILE A 198 17.20 4.66 20.19
CA ILE A 198 16.39 4.04 21.24
C ILE A 198 15.92 2.66 20.79
N GLY A 199 15.32 1.88 21.70
CA GLY A 199 14.68 0.59 21.38
C GLY A 199 15.57 -0.36 20.61
N ASN A 200 14.98 -1.00 19.61
CA ASN A 200 15.61 -2.05 18.83
C ASN A 200 16.91 -1.62 18.16
N ALA A 201 16.98 -0.39 17.63
CA ALA A 201 18.21 0.11 17.02
C ALA A 201 19.37 0.18 18.03
N LYS A 202 19.10 0.65 19.26
CA LYS A 202 20.10 0.76 20.30
C LYS A 202 20.54 -0.61 20.81
N GLU A 203 19.60 -1.52 21.04
CA GLU A 203 19.87 -2.89 21.48
C GLU A 203 20.70 -3.64 20.43
N TYR A 204 20.27 -3.61 19.17
CA TYR A 204 21.00 -4.25 18.08
C TYR A 204 22.43 -3.76 17.95
N MET A 205 22.67 -2.44 18.03
CA MET A 205 24.02 -1.89 17.94
C MET A 205 24.89 -2.20 19.15
N SER A 206 24.33 -2.46 20.34
CA SER A 206 25.09 -2.84 21.52
C SER A 206 25.82 -4.18 21.36
N ASP A 207 25.29 -5.06 20.51
CA ASP A 207 25.82 -6.40 20.27
C ASP A 207 26.76 -6.47 19.07
N ILE A 208 26.87 -5.39 18.29
CA ILE A 208 27.72 -5.34 17.10
C ILE A 208 29.08 -4.75 17.44
N PRO A 209 30.18 -5.50 17.26
CA PRO A 209 31.52 -4.97 17.46
C PRO A 209 31.88 -3.95 16.36
N ALA A 210 32.47 -2.83 16.78
CA ALA A 210 32.94 -1.76 15.91
C ALA A 210 34.26 -2.13 15.23
N ILE A 211 34.31 -3.18 14.42
CA ILE A 211 35.60 -3.56 13.81
C ILE A 211 35.34 -4.22 12.44
N ASP A 212 35.78 -3.54 11.37
CA ASP A 212 36.14 -4.23 10.16
C ASP A 212 37.56 -4.86 10.35
N VAL A 213 37.60 -6.19 10.26
CA VAL A 213 38.85 -6.96 10.49
C VAL A 213 39.98 -6.56 9.55
N TYR A 214 39.69 -6.05 8.36
CA TYR A 214 40.70 -5.58 7.39
C TYR A 214 41.35 -4.25 7.79
N LEU A 215 40.74 -3.49 8.70
CA LEU A 215 41.25 -2.18 9.15
C LEU A 215 42.01 -2.26 10.45
N ILE A 216 42.05 -3.43 11.13
CA ILE A 216 42.79 -3.60 12.39
C ILE A 216 44.27 -3.31 12.18
N GLY A 217 44.80 -2.41 13.01
CA GLY A 217 46.23 -2.03 12.98
C GLY A 217 46.69 -1.19 11.77
N ARG A 218 45.77 -0.78 10.90
CA ARG A 218 46.07 0.09 9.76
C ARG A 218 45.85 1.56 10.10
N THR A 219 46.76 2.40 9.59
CA THR A 219 46.50 3.84 9.51
C THR A 219 45.78 4.11 8.18
N PHE A 220 44.62 4.76 8.25
CA PHE A 220 43.82 5.07 7.07
C PHE A 220 43.12 6.42 7.21
N THR A 221 42.75 6.98 6.09
CA THR A 221 41.80 8.09 5.95
C THR A 221 40.46 7.56 5.44
N TYR A 222 39.40 8.30 5.65
CA TYR A 222 38.08 7.96 5.08
C TYR A 222 37.38 9.23 4.67
N ASP A 223 36.44 9.06 3.75
CA ASP A 223 35.46 10.06 3.34
C ASP A 223 34.13 9.37 3.05
N ILE A 224 33.04 10.12 3.19
CA ILE A 224 31.68 9.70 2.90
C ILE A 224 31.21 10.49 1.68
N THR A 225 30.68 9.79 0.68
CA THR A 225 30.22 10.38 -0.59
C THR A 225 28.91 9.78 -1.03
N ASP A 226 28.26 10.43 -1.99
CA ASP A 226 27.03 9.95 -2.64
C ASP A 226 25.88 9.73 -1.65
N GLU A 227 25.81 10.59 -0.63
CA GLU A 227 24.77 10.52 0.40
C GLU A 227 23.39 10.85 -0.21
N ASN A 228 22.47 9.92 -0.04
CA ASN A 228 21.11 10.04 -0.52
C ASN A 228 20.11 9.62 0.55
N VAL A 229 19.00 10.35 0.67
CA VAL A 229 17.83 9.98 1.46
C VAL A 229 16.65 9.86 0.51
N SER A 230 16.03 8.69 0.50
CA SER A 230 14.93 8.37 -0.41
C SER A 230 13.83 7.60 0.33
N ASN A 231 12.73 7.30 -0.36
CA ASN A 231 11.60 6.54 0.16
C ASN A 231 11.11 7.04 1.54
N PHE A 232 11.13 8.37 1.72
CA PHE A 232 10.65 8.99 2.95
C PHE A 232 9.13 8.79 3.08
N ARG A 233 8.69 8.21 4.20
CA ARG A 233 7.27 7.90 4.48
C ARG A 233 6.91 8.38 5.87
N LYS A 234 5.95 9.30 5.95
CA LYS A 234 5.43 9.80 7.23
C LYS A 234 4.21 8.98 7.63
N TYR A 235 4.30 8.29 8.74
CA TYR A 235 3.21 7.46 9.29
C TYR A 235 2.30 8.26 10.23
N SER A 236 2.91 9.15 11.03
CA SER A 236 2.23 10.05 11.97
C SER A 236 3.08 11.30 12.22
N ASP A 237 2.63 12.17 13.12
CA ASP A 237 3.45 13.32 13.55
C ASP A 237 4.67 12.94 14.39
N ASP A 238 4.70 11.68 14.84
CA ASP A 238 5.75 11.16 15.72
C ASP A 238 6.48 9.93 15.14
N CYS A 239 6.20 9.55 13.86
CA CYS A 239 6.85 8.40 13.24
C CYS A 239 7.02 8.58 11.73
N TYR A 240 8.25 8.34 11.24
CA TYR A 240 8.57 8.24 9.82
C TYR A 240 9.64 7.18 9.54
N SER A 241 9.72 6.74 8.30
CA SER A 241 10.84 5.95 7.79
C SER A 241 11.48 6.59 6.56
N CYS A 242 12.73 6.21 6.29
CA CYS A 242 13.42 6.58 5.07
C CYS A 242 14.51 5.56 4.73
N ASP A 243 14.91 5.56 3.47
CA ASP A 243 16.09 4.86 3.01
C ASP A 243 17.27 5.82 2.97
N VAL A 244 18.44 5.32 3.38
CA VAL A 244 19.70 6.07 3.35
C VAL A 244 20.75 5.26 2.64
N ASP A 245 21.33 5.84 1.60
CA ASP A 245 22.42 5.24 0.82
C ASP A 245 23.63 6.17 0.84
N TYR A 246 24.82 5.61 0.99
CA TYR A 246 26.08 6.35 0.86
C TYR A 246 27.27 5.43 0.63
N ASN A 247 28.38 6.00 0.14
CA ASN A 247 29.64 5.32 -0.02
C ASN A 247 30.61 5.73 1.12
N LEU A 248 31.10 4.76 1.87
CA LEU A 248 32.16 4.96 2.85
C LEU A 248 33.48 4.50 2.21
N ASN A 249 34.26 5.46 1.79
CA ASN A 249 35.56 5.23 1.12
C ASN A 249 36.66 5.21 2.16
N VAL A 250 37.47 4.16 2.19
CA VAL A 250 38.58 4.00 3.14
C VAL A 250 39.87 3.81 2.34
N LYS A 251 40.90 4.60 2.65
CA LYS A 251 42.17 4.59 1.94
C LYS A 251 43.34 4.49 2.92
N TRP A 252 44.25 3.57 2.63
CA TRP A 252 45.52 3.39 3.35
C TRP A 252 46.70 3.37 2.39
N SER A 253 47.92 3.27 2.90
CA SER A 253 49.15 3.42 2.13
C SER A 253 49.29 2.48 0.91
N SER A 254 48.71 1.27 1.00
CA SER A 254 48.87 0.23 -0.01
C SER A 254 47.55 -0.18 -0.69
N GLY A 255 46.45 0.57 -0.49
CA GLY A 255 45.17 0.26 -1.11
C GLY A 255 44.01 1.11 -0.61
N SER A 256 42.84 0.78 -1.12
CA SER A 256 41.59 1.40 -0.72
C SER A 256 40.44 0.40 -0.83
N THR A 257 39.34 0.68 -0.15
CA THR A 257 38.08 -0.03 -0.30
C THR A 257 36.90 0.95 -0.19
N THR A 258 35.82 0.64 -0.83
CA THR A 258 34.55 1.37 -0.72
C THR A 258 33.50 0.42 -0.19
N TYR A 259 32.85 0.82 0.89
CA TYR A 259 31.68 0.13 1.42
C TYR A 259 30.45 0.89 0.94
N ASN A 260 29.63 0.23 0.14
CA ASN A 260 28.31 0.75 -0.28
C ASN A 260 27.34 0.45 0.87
N ILE A 261 26.88 1.46 1.54
CA ILE A 261 25.98 1.35 2.68
C ILE A 261 24.57 1.67 2.23
N SER A 262 23.66 0.75 2.49
CA SER A 262 22.23 0.90 2.18
C SER A 262 21.42 0.47 3.42
N LEU A 263 20.69 1.41 3.99
CA LEU A 263 19.97 1.24 5.25
C LEU A 263 18.52 1.74 5.10
N THR A 264 17.59 1.08 5.75
CA THR A 264 16.26 1.63 6.00
C THR A 264 16.16 1.99 7.47
N TYR A 265 15.79 3.23 7.76
CA TYR A 265 15.65 3.79 9.09
C TYR A 265 14.19 4.01 9.46
N VAL A 266 13.88 3.77 10.75
CA VAL A 266 12.58 4.16 11.34
C VAL A 266 12.84 5.07 12.53
N PHE A 267 12.36 6.29 12.44
CA PHE A 267 12.49 7.30 13.46
C PHE A 267 11.18 7.49 14.21
N VAL A 268 11.30 7.71 15.53
CA VAL A 268 10.19 8.11 16.38
C VAL A 268 10.55 9.36 17.16
N LYS A 269 9.55 10.20 17.45
CA LYS A 269 9.74 11.44 18.17
C LYS A 269 9.63 11.19 19.68
N GLN A 270 10.68 11.53 20.43
CA GLN A 270 10.73 11.42 21.88
C GLN A 270 11.24 12.71 22.50
N ASN A 271 10.44 13.32 23.37
CA ASN A 271 10.79 14.61 24.01
C ASN A 271 11.21 15.68 22.98
N ASP A 272 10.41 15.83 21.91
CA ASP A 272 10.62 16.75 20.79
C ASP A 272 11.90 16.48 19.96
N LYS A 273 12.50 15.30 20.08
CA LYS A 273 13.65 14.88 19.28
C LYS A 273 13.34 13.62 18.49
N TRP A 274 13.79 13.59 17.26
CA TRP A 274 13.74 12.39 16.47
C TRP A 274 14.87 11.43 16.84
N MET A 275 14.49 10.21 17.19
CA MET A 275 15.39 9.14 17.61
C MET A 275 15.24 7.96 16.66
N LEU A 276 16.35 7.37 16.23
CA LEU A 276 16.35 6.13 15.47
C LEU A 276 15.90 4.98 16.37
N ALA A 277 14.72 4.41 16.11
CA ALA A 277 14.12 3.36 16.93
C ALA A 277 14.35 1.97 16.36
N ASP A 278 14.41 1.87 15.01
CA ASP A 278 14.71 0.61 14.33
C ASP A 278 15.46 0.89 13.01
N PHE A 279 16.21 -0.09 12.51
CA PHE A 279 16.82 -0.03 11.20
C PHE A 279 17.10 -1.43 10.64
N SER A 280 17.23 -1.50 9.34
CA SER A 280 17.67 -2.70 8.62
C SER A 280 18.70 -2.36 7.56
N ILE A 281 19.57 -3.33 7.27
CA ILE A 281 20.52 -3.28 6.16
C ILE A 281 19.81 -3.84 4.92
N ARG A 282 19.92 -3.15 3.80
CA ARG A 282 19.33 -3.54 2.50
C ARG A 282 20.34 -4.22 1.59
#